data_f179dcff28230abd2cd7862b2ab6b8f7
#
_entry.id   f179dcff28230abd2cd7862b2ab6b8f7
#
_cell.length_a   1.000
_cell.length_b   1.000
_cell.length_c   1.000
_cell.angle_alpha   90.00
_cell.angle_beta   90.00
_cell.angle_gamma   90.00
#
_symmetry.space_group_name_H-M   'P 1'
#
loop_
_entity.id
_entity.type
_entity.pdbx_description
1 polymer ?
#
loop_
_entity_poly.entity_id
_entity_poly.type
_entity_poly.pdbx_seq_one_letter_code
_entity_poly.pdbx_strand_id
1 'polypeptide(L)'
;MQPKNIAIVGSGLAGSLLAIYLRKRNHKVTVFDRRPDIRQVKFSGRSINLAMSVRGWKALDTVGIGEEIRKLAIPMDKRTMHVNGQPIYHQYYGKEGEAIYSISRGVLNRKMISLAEESGAVFRFNEKVWDVNLPEAKIYTGETEKGEWKEYQYDLIFGCDGAFSRVRHKMQRRSRFDYSQDFLDAGYKELGIPANEDGTHKLDKNSLHIWPRGKFMLIALPNLDGSFTCTLFMPHEGENSFESLKTDEEVKEFWQKYFPDTIDLMPTLLNDFNNNPTSALVTMKCYPWSYWDKVVLVGDSAHAIVPFYGQGINAGFEDISVLDQIIEDHNGENWQEIFEEYQEARKPSTDAIAELSYRNFMEMSSKTADSNFLLRKKIEKRFSENHPDKWVPLYSRVTFTNRPYAEALAIGDQQAAIMDEVMNIDNIEEKWDSDEVEQKIIASLNMRNSLQF
;
A
#
# COMPACT_ATOMS: atom_id res chain seq x y z
N MET A 1 27.64 -16.55 -9.36
CA MET A 1 27.49 -15.12 -8.94
C MET A 1 28.60 -14.74 -7.97
N GLN A 2 29.34 -13.65 -8.23
CA GLN A 2 30.35 -13.16 -7.29
C GLN A 2 29.67 -12.38 -6.14
N PRO A 3 30.00 -12.69 -4.87
CA PRO A 3 29.47 -11.94 -3.73
C PRO A 3 29.83 -10.45 -3.82
N LYS A 4 28.86 -9.58 -3.62
CA LYS A 4 29.01 -8.12 -3.58
C LYS A 4 28.90 -7.63 -2.14
N ASN A 5 29.54 -6.50 -1.83
CA ASN A 5 29.33 -5.74 -0.61
C ASN A 5 28.26 -4.67 -0.87
N ILE A 6 27.09 -4.82 -0.26
CA ILE A 6 25.88 -4.07 -0.59
C ILE A 6 25.42 -3.25 0.61
N ALA A 7 25.10 -1.99 0.36
CA ALA A 7 24.39 -1.16 1.33
C ALA A 7 22.90 -1.05 0.98
N ILE A 8 22.07 -1.13 2.01
CA ILE A 8 20.65 -0.80 1.94
C ILE A 8 20.41 0.42 2.85
N VAL A 9 19.82 1.48 2.29
CA VAL A 9 19.45 2.67 3.07
C VAL A 9 17.97 2.56 3.43
N GLY A 10 17.69 2.36 4.72
CA GLY A 10 16.34 2.17 5.27
C GLY A 10 16.06 0.74 5.72
N SER A 11 15.79 0.55 7.03
CA SER A 11 15.36 -0.72 7.64
C SER A 11 13.85 -0.88 7.71
N GLY A 12 13.12 -0.25 6.78
CA GLY A 12 11.70 -0.46 6.60
C GLY A 12 11.40 -1.85 6.03
N LEU A 13 10.13 -2.15 5.80
CA LEU A 13 9.69 -3.47 5.33
C LEU A 13 10.37 -3.89 4.02
N ALA A 14 10.45 -2.98 3.03
CA ALA A 14 11.13 -3.27 1.77
C ALA A 14 12.64 -3.52 1.97
N GLY A 15 13.34 -2.66 2.74
CA GLY A 15 14.77 -2.82 2.98
C GLY A 15 15.11 -4.09 3.73
N SER A 16 14.30 -4.48 4.73
CA SER A 16 14.49 -5.72 5.48
C SER A 16 14.23 -6.97 4.62
N LEU A 17 13.17 -6.95 3.77
CA LEU A 17 12.92 -8.05 2.85
C LEU A 17 14.03 -8.18 1.80
N LEU A 18 14.45 -7.07 1.20
CA LEU A 18 15.56 -7.06 0.24
C LEU A 18 16.86 -7.60 0.86
N ALA A 19 17.13 -7.27 2.12
CA ALA A 19 18.29 -7.81 2.82
C ALA A 19 18.26 -9.35 2.89
N ILE A 20 17.09 -9.95 3.17
CA ILE A 20 16.91 -11.41 3.18
C ILE A 20 17.19 -12.00 1.80
N TYR A 21 16.63 -11.42 0.75
CA TYR A 21 16.82 -11.88 -0.64
C TYR A 21 18.31 -11.85 -1.05
N LEU A 22 18.99 -10.73 -0.81
CA LEU A 22 20.39 -10.55 -1.16
C LEU A 22 21.33 -11.46 -0.31
N ARG A 23 20.98 -11.70 0.96
CA ARG A 23 21.71 -12.67 1.80
C ARG A 23 21.57 -14.10 1.31
N LYS A 24 20.42 -14.50 0.83
CA LYS A 24 20.23 -15.82 0.21
C LYS A 24 21.08 -16.02 -1.04
N ARG A 25 21.46 -14.93 -1.72
CA ARG A 25 22.41 -14.94 -2.85
C ARG A 25 23.87 -14.78 -2.41
N ASN A 26 24.16 -14.93 -1.12
CA ASN A 26 25.50 -14.83 -0.51
C ASN A 26 26.17 -13.45 -0.62
N HIS A 27 25.45 -12.38 -0.90
CA HIS A 27 25.99 -11.01 -0.83
C HIS A 27 26.24 -10.60 0.62
N LYS A 28 27.23 -9.74 0.87
CA LYS A 28 27.43 -9.07 2.16
C LYS A 28 26.50 -7.86 2.21
N VAL A 29 25.60 -7.81 3.19
CA VAL A 29 24.56 -6.78 3.27
C VAL A 29 24.68 -5.99 4.57
N THR A 30 24.76 -4.67 4.45
CA THR A 30 24.66 -3.71 5.57
C THR A 30 23.45 -2.81 5.37
N VAL A 31 22.57 -2.73 6.37
CA VAL A 31 21.36 -1.90 6.36
C VAL A 31 21.56 -0.72 7.29
N PHE A 32 21.34 0.50 6.79
CA PHE A 32 21.45 1.75 7.55
C PHE A 32 20.04 2.30 7.88
N ASP A 33 19.81 2.68 9.12
CA ASP A 33 18.60 3.41 9.49
C ASP A 33 18.91 4.57 10.44
N ARG A 34 18.23 5.71 10.20
CA ARG A 34 18.35 6.90 11.05
C ARG A 34 17.71 6.72 12.42
N ARG A 35 16.78 5.78 12.56
CA ARG A 35 16.03 5.52 13.78
C ARG A 35 16.76 4.50 14.67
N PRO A 36 16.46 4.50 15.97
CA PRO A 36 16.90 3.42 16.84
C PRO A 36 16.27 2.08 16.41
N ASP A 37 16.82 1.00 16.90
CA ASP A 37 16.25 -0.33 16.72
C ASP A 37 14.83 -0.37 17.29
N ILE A 38 13.85 -0.54 16.42
CA ILE A 38 12.42 -0.59 16.79
C ILE A 38 12.10 -1.73 17.77
N ARG A 39 12.95 -2.75 17.88
CA ARG A 39 12.78 -3.85 18.82
C ARG A 39 13.13 -3.46 20.27
N GLN A 40 13.97 -2.44 20.43
CA GLN A 40 14.46 -1.95 21.73
C GLN A 40 13.63 -0.76 22.26
N VAL A 41 12.85 -0.08 21.42
CA VAL A 41 12.00 1.01 21.86
C VAL A 41 10.61 0.48 22.23
N LYS A 42 10.02 1.04 23.32
CA LYS A 42 8.61 0.77 23.62
C LYS A 42 7.78 1.17 22.42
N PHE A 43 7.10 0.19 21.85
CA PHE A 43 6.16 0.45 20.75
C PHE A 43 5.05 1.35 21.28
N SER A 44 4.92 2.54 20.76
CA SER A 44 3.88 3.49 21.18
C SER A 44 2.51 3.19 20.54
N GLY A 45 2.34 2.01 19.98
CA GLY A 45 1.08 1.56 19.38
C GLY A 45 0.63 2.28 18.11
N ARG A 46 1.47 3.13 17.55
CA ARG A 46 1.11 4.04 16.46
C ARG A 46 1.67 3.53 15.15
N SER A 47 0.86 2.80 14.41
CA SER A 47 1.20 2.37 13.06
C SER A 47 -0.06 1.86 12.37
N ILE A 48 -0.41 2.43 11.22
CA ILE A 48 -1.49 1.92 10.40
C ILE A 48 -1.26 0.44 10.10
N ASN A 49 -2.34 -0.34 10.12
CA ASN A 49 -2.27 -1.72 9.67
C ASN A 49 -2.14 -1.78 8.16
N LEU A 50 -1.46 -2.81 7.73
CA LEU A 50 -1.24 -3.12 6.33
C LEU A 50 -2.26 -4.15 5.87
N ALA A 51 -2.66 -4.07 4.60
CA ALA A 51 -3.48 -5.07 3.94
C ALA A 51 -2.59 -5.91 3.01
N MET A 52 -2.10 -7.04 3.51
CA MET A 52 -1.29 -7.96 2.71
C MET A 52 -2.17 -8.73 1.73
N SER A 53 -1.74 -8.86 0.48
CA SER A 53 -2.42 -9.59 -0.58
C SER A 53 -1.48 -10.59 -1.26
N VAL A 54 -1.94 -11.25 -2.33
CA VAL A 54 -1.21 -12.34 -3.00
C VAL A 54 0.21 -11.96 -3.42
N ARG A 55 0.46 -10.70 -3.84
CA ARG A 55 1.79 -10.24 -4.26
C ARG A 55 2.77 -10.19 -3.10
N GLY A 56 2.33 -9.64 -1.97
CA GLY A 56 3.13 -9.61 -0.76
C GLY A 56 3.43 -11.02 -0.25
N TRP A 57 2.44 -11.90 -0.25
CA TRP A 57 2.64 -13.30 0.15
C TRP A 57 3.60 -14.03 -0.79
N LYS A 58 3.46 -13.86 -2.12
CA LYS A 58 4.40 -14.44 -3.09
C LYS A 58 5.84 -14.06 -2.78
N ALA A 59 6.11 -12.79 -2.50
CA ALA A 59 7.45 -12.34 -2.18
C ALA A 59 8.00 -12.96 -0.88
N LEU A 60 7.17 -13.10 0.16
CA LEU A 60 7.56 -13.74 1.42
C LEU A 60 7.75 -15.26 1.28
N ASP A 61 6.91 -15.92 0.50
CA ASP A 61 6.97 -17.36 0.24
C ASP A 61 8.23 -17.74 -0.56
N THR A 62 8.60 -16.93 -1.56
CA THR A 62 9.82 -17.11 -2.36
C THR A 62 11.08 -17.24 -1.50
N VAL A 63 11.16 -16.48 -0.41
CA VAL A 63 12.30 -16.59 0.53
C VAL A 63 12.03 -17.50 1.73
N GLY A 64 10.88 -18.20 1.75
CA GLY A 64 10.56 -19.23 2.74
C GLY A 64 10.19 -18.70 4.12
N ILE A 65 9.78 -17.43 4.24
CA ILE A 65 9.35 -16.83 5.51
C ILE A 65 7.84 -16.60 5.60
N GLY A 66 7.10 -16.91 4.53
CA GLY A 66 5.67 -16.62 4.44
C GLY A 66 4.85 -17.25 5.57
N GLU A 67 5.08 -18.52 5.90
CA GLU A 67 4.36 -19.21 6.98
C GLU A 67 4.57 -18.58 8.36
N GLU A 68 5.76 -18.07 8.61
CA GLU A 68 6.08 -17.40 9.87
C GLU A 68 5.37 -16.04 9.96
N ILE A 69 5.31 -15.32 8.84
CA ILE A 69 4.63 -14.02 8.78
C ILE A 69 3.10 -14.18 8.82
N ARG A 70 2.53 -15.26 8.24
CA ARG A 70 1.08 -15.55 8.30
C ARG A 70 0.57 -15.64 9.75
N LYS A 71 1.39 -16.11 10.68
CA LYS A 71 1.03 -16.16 12.11
C LYS A 71 0.84 -14.78 12.74
N LEU A 72 1.31 -13.72 12.10
CA LEU A 72 1.19 -12.33 12.55
C LEU A 72 0.03 -11.58 11.88
N ALA A 73 -0.75 -12.25 11.03
CA ALA A 73 -1.77 -11.65 10.19
C ALA A 73 -3.16 -12.23 10.47
N ILE A 74 -4.19 -11.42 10.30
CA ILE A 74 -5.58 -11.83 10.42
C ILE A 74 -6.23 -11.76 9.04
N PRO A 75 -6.81 -12.86 8.52
CA PRO A 75 -7.53 -12.85 7.26
C PRO A 75 -8.84 -12.07 7.40
N MET A 76 -9.10 -11.19 6.44
CA MET A 76 -10.35 -10.48 6.26
C MET A 76 -10.93 -10.86 4.90
N ASP A 77 -12.02 -11.60 4.88
CA ASP A 77 -12.68 -12.10 3.68
C ASP A 77 -13.75 -11.14 3.13
N LYS A 78 -14.05 -10.08 3.87
CA LYS A 78 -15.10 -9.11 3.54
C LYS A 78 -14.81 -7.70 4.05
N ARG A 79 -15.58 -6.75 3.53
CA ARG A 79 -15.78 -5.42 4.10
C ARG A 79 -17.12 -5.39 4.84
N THR A 80 -17.13 -4.81 6.02
CA THR A 80 -18.35 -4.50 6.76
C THR A 80 -18.61 -3.01 6.67
N MET A 81 -19.74 -2.66 6.05
CA MET A 81 -20.10 -1.28 5.75
C MET A 81 -21.07 -0.74 6.80
N HIS A 82 -20.68 0.35 7.46
CA HIS A 82 -21.44 1.08 8.47
C HIS A 82 -21.94 2.41 7.89
N VAL A 83 -22.92 2.32 6.97
CA VAL A 83 -23.49 3.49 6.30
C VAL A 83 -24.56 4.13 7.19
N ASN A 84 -24.49 5.46 7.37
CA ASN A 84 -25.45 6.18 8.23
C ASN A 84 -26.90 5.97 7.74
N GLY A 85 -27.79 5.64 8.69
CA GLY A 85 -29.21 5.43 8.40
C GLY A 85 -29.54 4.13 7.65
N GLN A 86 -28.57 3.24 7.46
CA GLN A 86 -28.77 1.95 6.81
C GLN A 86 -28.38 0.79 7.75
N PRO A 87 -28.96 -0.39 7.59
CA PRO A 87 -28.46 -1.60 8.25
C PRO A 87 -27.00 -1.89 7.84
N ILE A 88 -26.24 -2.44 8.79
CA ILE A 88 -24.89 -2.93 8.50
C ILE A 88 -24.98 -4.05 7.45
N TYR A 89 -24.12 -4.00 6.43
CA TYR A 89 -24.07 -5.03 5.40
C TYR A 89 -22.62 -5.42 5.08
N HIS A 90 -22.46 -6.62 4.50
CA HIS A 90 -21.18 -7.20 4.18
C HIS A 90 -20.95 -7.24 2.65
N GLN A 91 -19.72 -6.95 2.24
CA GLN A 91 -19.25 -7.10 0.88
C GLN A 91 -18.07 -8.07 0.88
N TYR A 92 -18.30 -9.30 0.47
CA TYR A 92 -17.25 -10.31 0.35
C TYR A 92 -16.28 -9.98 -0.78
N TYR A 93 -14.99 -10.34 -0.61
CA TYR A 93 -13.97 -10.19 -1.62
C TYR A 93 -14.03 -11.37 -2.59
N GLY A 94 -14.53 -11.22 -3.79
CA GLY A 94 -14.43 -12.20 -4.87
C GLY A 94 -14.85 -13.65 -4.52
N LYS A 95 -13.96 -14.62 -4.75
CA LYS A 95 -14.23 -16.05 -4.61
C LYS A 95 -14.03 -16.52 -3.16
N GLU A 96 -14.66 -17.66 -2.83
CA GLU A 96 -14.41 -18.33 -1.55
C GLU A 96 -12.91 -18.60 -1.35
N GLY A 97 -12.40 -18.23 -0.17
CA GLY A 97 -10.98 -18.34 0.17
C GLY A 97 -10.13 -17.10 -0.19
N GLU A 98 -10.66 -16.14 -0.94
CA GLU A 98 -9.98 -14.86 -1.19
C GLU A 98 -10.11 -13.94 0.02
N ALA A 99 -8.97 -13.50 0.57
CA ALA A 99 -8.91 -12.58 1.70
C ALA A 99 -7.71 -11.64 1.55
N ILE A 100 -7.86 -10.44 2.09
CA ILE A 100 -6.72 -9.58 2.43
C ILE A 100 -6.37 -9.81 3.90
N TYR A 101 -5.13 -9.57 4.28
CA TYR A 101 -4.68 -9.89 5.62
C TYR A 101 -4.26 -8.64 6.37
N SER A 102 -4.93 -8.37 7.49
CA SER A 102 -4.53 -7.30 8.39
C SER A 102 -3.25 -7.70 9.13
N ILE A 103 -2.26 -6.83 9.10
CA ILE A 103 -1.02 -7.03 9.85
C ILE A 103 -0.51 -5.69 10.37
N SER A 104 -0.16 -5.63 11.64
CA SER A 104 0.44 -4.45 12.24
C SER A 104 1.80 -4.17 11.59
N ARG A 105 1.97 -2.98 11.02
CA ARG A 105 3.23 -2.56 10.38
C ARG A 105 4.41 -2.64 11.35
N GLY A 106 4.21 -2.25 12.61
CA GLY A 106 5.26 -2.28 13.62
C GLY A 106 5.68 -3.70 13.97
N VAL A 107 4.71 -4.61 14.17
CA VAL A 107 4.96 -6.03 14.45
C VAL A 107 5.68 -6.68 13.28
N LEU A 108 5.20 -6.46 12.06
CA LEU A 108 5.83 -6.99 10.85
C LEU A 108 7.27 -6.49 10.70
N ASN A 109 7.52 -5.18 10.88
CA ASN A 109 8.85 -4.62 10.71
C ASN A 109 9.86 -5.19 11.72
N ARG A 110 9.47 -5.34 12.99
CA ARG A 110 10.31 -6.00 14.01
C ARG A 110 10.71 -7.41 13.58
N LYS A 111 9.73 -8.18 13.11
CA LYS A 111 9.94 -9.55 12.66
C LYS A 111 10.84 -9.61 11.44
N MET A 112 10.61 -8.75 10.46
CA MET A 112 11.42 -8.68 9.24
C MET A 112 12.88 -8.31 9.52
N ILE A 113 13.14 -7.38 10.45
CA ILE A 113 14.50 -7.03 10.87
C ILE A 113 15.19 -8.26 11.52
N SER A 114 14.49 -8.96 12.41
CA SER A 114 15.05 -10.16 13.04
C SER A 114 15.40 -11.25 12.03
N LEU A 115 14.49 -11.55 11.09
CA LEU A 115 14.73 -12.52 10.02
C LEU A 115 15.88 -12.11 9.09
N ALA A 116 16.03 -10.82 8.82
CA ALA A 116 17.14 -10.32 8.02
C ALA A 116 18.49 -10.47 8.75
N GLU A 117 18.57 -10.21 10.06
CA GLU A 117 19.77 -10.48 10.85
C GLU A 117 20.08 -11.98 10.95
N GLU A 118 19.06 -12.81 11.17
CA GLU A 118 19.21 -14.28 11.16
C GLU A 118 19.76 -14.79 9.82
N SER A 119 19.43 -14.12 8.70
CA SER A 119 20.03 -14.41 7.39
C SER A 119 21.48 -13.92 7.23
N GLY A 120 22.00 -13.17 8.21
CA GLY A 120 23.36 -12.63 8.25
C GLY A 120 23.51 -11.20 7.71
N ALA A 121 22.42 -10.42 7.60
CA ALA A 121 22.50 -8.99 7.33
C ALA A 121 22.95 -8.22 8.58
N VAL A 122 23.73 -7.16 8.40
CA VAL A 122 24.23 -6.31 9.49
C VAL A 122 23.40 -5.02 9.51
N PHE A 123 22.82 -4.67 10.65
CA PHE A 123 22.06 -3.43 10.82
C PHE A 123 22.87 -2.37 11.56
N ARG A 124 22.83 -1.14 11.06
CA ARG A 124 23.40 0.06 11.65
C ARG A 124 22.27 1.05 11.95
N PHE A 125 21.73 0.93 13.16
CA PHE A 125 20.72 1.84 13.68
C PHE A 125 21.34 3.13 14.23
N ASN A 126 20.54 4.21 14.31
CA ASN A 126 21.00 5.56 14.67
C ASN A 126 22.09 6.10 13.73
N GLU A 127 22.21 5.52 12.54
CA GLU A 127 23.12 5.99 11.50
C GLU A 127 22.34 6.60 10.34
N LYS A 128 22.12 7.91 10.40
CA LYS A 128 21.42 8.66 9.35
C LYS A 128 22.34 8.87 8.17
N VAL A 129 21.91 8.40 7.00
CA VAL A 129 22.56 8.72 5.72
C VAL A 129 22.23 10.16 5.35
N TRP A 130 23.24 11.01 5.28
CA TRP A 130 23.12 12.41 4.91
C TRP A 130 23.41 12.65 3.44
N ASP A 131 24.36 11.94 2.86
CA ASP A 131 24.70 12.05 1.44
C ASP A 131 25.15 10.71 0.88
N VAL A 132 25.12 10.62 -0.45
CA VAL A 132 25.55 9.46 -1.24
C VAL A 132 26.40 9.96 -2.41
N ASN A 133 27.59 9.42 -2.58
CA ASN A 133 28.36 9.58 -3.79
C ASN A 133 27.93 8.48 -4.77
N LEU A 134 27.08 8.84 -5.73
CA LEU A 134 26.48 7.89 -6.68
C LEU A 134 27.51 7.18 -7.55
N PRO A 135 28.49 7.87 -8.19
CA PRO A 135 29.51 7.23 -9.04
C PRO A 135 30.38 6.22 -8.31
N GLU A 136 30.72 6.50 -7.06
CA GLU A 136 31.63 5.67 -6.26
C GLU A 136 30.89 4.68 -5.36
N ALA A 137 29.56 4.70 -5.30
CA ALA A 137 28.74 3.95 -4.36
C ALA A 137 29.21 4.12 -2.90
N LYS A 138 29.43 5.39 -2.48
CA LYS A 138 29.80 5.71 -1.09
C LYS A 138 28.60 6.29 -0.34
N ILE A 139 28.51 5.93 0.94
CA ILE A 139 27.49 6.47 1.88
C ILE A 139 28.23 7.30 2.93
N TYR A 140 27.65 8.45 3.23
CA TYR A 140 28.09 9.34 4.29
C TYR A 140 27.03 9.39 5.39
N THR A 141 27.45 8.99 6.62
CA THR A 141 26.58 9.02 7.80
C THR A 141 27.16 9.95 8.86
N GLY A 142 26.32 10.45 9.76
CA GLY A 142 26.77 11.32 10.85
C GLY A 142 25.62 11.69 11.77
N GLU A 143 25.96 12.28 12.93
CA GLU A 143 24.95 12.73 13.91
C GLU A 143 24.16 13.93 13.38
N THR A 144 24.84 14.86 12.72
CA THR A 144 24.23 16.06 12.16
C THR A 144 24.65 16.28 10.71
N GLU A 145 23.89 17.10 9.98
CA GLU A 145 24.17 17.43 8.57
C GLU A 145 25.45 18.26 8.39
N LYS A 146 25.87 19.00 9.41
CA LYS A 146 27.06 19.87 9.41
C LYS A 146 28.22 19.32 10.23
N GLY A 147 28.07 18.11 10.79
CA GLY A 147 29.08 17.48 11.62
C GLY A 147 30.11 16.67 10.84
N GLU A 148 30.96 15.95 11.57
CA GLU A 148 31.87 14.99 10.97
C GLU A 148 31.06 13.79 10.44
N TRP A 149 31.35 13.39 9.21
CA TRP A 149 30.72 12.26 8.56
C TRP A 149 31.66 11.05 8.51
N LYS A 150 31.07 9.87 8.74
CA LYS A 150 31.73 8.60 8.47
C LYS A 150 31.47 8.22 7.03
N GLU A 151 32.49 7.80 6.32
CA GLU A 151 32.41 7.32 4.94
C GLU A 151 32.41 5.79 4.92
N TYR A 152 31.53 5.21 4.09
CA TYR A 152 31.46 3.78 3.84
C TYR A 152 31.42 3.52 2.34
N GLN A 153 32.26 2.59 1.88
CA GLN A 153 32.37 2.19 0.47
C GLN A 153 31.69 0.85 0.26
N TYR A 154 30.86 0.78 -0.78
CA TYR A 154 30.14 -0.42 -1.20
C TYR A 154 30.29 -0.67 -2.71
N ASP A 155 29.94 -1.87 -3.18
CA ASP A 155 29.81 -2.18 -4.59
C ASP A 155 28.50 -1.62 -5.15
N LEU A 156 27.43 -1.74 -4.36
CA LEU A 156 26.06 -1.36 -4.72
C LEU A 156 25.33 -0.68 -3.55
N ILE A 157 24.44 0.26 -3.85
CA ILE A 157 23.55 0.90 -2.88
C ILE A 157 22.10 0.75 -3.32
N PHE A 158 21.25 0.24 -2.43
CA PHE A 158 19.80 0.20 -2.61
C PHE A 158 19.13 1.24 -1.71
N GLY A 159 18.42 2.19 -2.33
CA GLY A 159 17.61 3.18 -1.62
C GLY A 159 16.23 2.59 -1.27
N CYS A 160 16.03 2.24 0.01
CA CYS A 160 14.78 1.75 0.58
C CYS A 160 14.27 2.68 1.70
N ASP A 161 14.63 3.96 1.65
CA ASP A 161 14.46 4.96 2.71
C ASP A 161 13.12 5.72 2.64
N GLY A 162 12.17 5.17 1.86
CA GLY A 162 10.77 5.58 1.90
C GLY A 162 10.45 6.83 1.08
N ALA A 163 9.22 7.31 1.24
CA ALA A 163 8.67 8.40 0.45
C ALA A 163 9.52 9.68 0.44
N PHE A 164 10.26 9.96 1.50
CA PHE A 164 11.15 11.13 1.62
C PHE A 164 12.64 10.73 1.50
N SER A 165 12.95 9.85 0.54
CA SER A 165 14.26 9.26 0.30
C SER A 165 15.37 10.26 0.09
N ARG A 166 16.46 10.11 0.84
CA ARG A 166 17.71 10.85 0.64
C ARG A 166 18.48 10.35 -0.58
N VAL A 167 18.43 9.05 -0.85
CA VAL A 167 19.07 8.49 -2.04
C VAL A 167 18.43 9.08 -3.30
N ARG A 168 17.08 9.09 -3.39
CA ARG A 168 16.37 9.75 -4.50
C ARG A 168 16.71 11.24 -4.58
N HIS A 169 16.72 11.95 -3.45
CA HIS A 169 17.05 13.38 -3.44
C HIS A 169 18.45 13.65 -4.03
N LYS A 170 19.41 12.77 -3.79
CA LYS A 170 20.74 12.87 -4.44
C LYS A 170 20.65 12.62 -5.95
N MET A 171 19.86 11.62 -6.36
CA MET A 171 19.65 11.29 -7.77
C MET A 171 18.95 12.42 -8.55
N GLN A 172 18.08 13.19 -7.91
CA GLN A 172 17.40 14.34 -8.53
C GLN A 172 18.35 15.44 -9.01
N ARG A 173 19.60 15.47 -8.53
CA ARG A 173 20.61 16.46 -8.95
C ARG A 173 21.26 16.13 -10.30
N ARG A 174 20.95 14.95 -10.87
CA ARG A 174 21.41 14.58 -12.20
C ARG A 174 20.51 15.18 -13.29
N SER A 175 21.06 15.36 -14.49
CA SER A 175 20.24 15.73 -15.65
C SER A 175 19.25 14.61 -16.00
N ARG A 176 18.09 14.95 -16.55
CA ARG A 176 17.06 14.03 -17.02
C ARG A 176 16.54 13.10 -15.89
N PHE A 177 16.16 13.71 -14.78
CA PHE A 177 15.50 13.02 -13.69
C PHE A 177 14.09 13.59 -13.52
N ASP A 178 13.08 12.78 -13.80
CA ASP A 178 11.68 13.15 -13.62
C ASP A 178 11.24 12.88 -12.18
N TYR A 179 10.52 13.82 -11.60
CA TYR A 179 10.00 13.69 -10.25
C TYR A 179 8.69 14.44 -10.09
N SER A 180 7.69 13.77 -9.54
CA SER A 180 6.47 14.39 -9.02
C SER A 180 6.23 14.01 -7.57
N GLN A 181 5.60 14.93 -6.84
CA GLN A 181 5.19 14.76 -5.47
C GLN A 181 3.83 15.44 -5.30
N ASP A 182 2.78 14.63 -5.29
CA ASP A 182 1.41 15.09 -5.33
C ASP A 182 0.75 14.81 -3.97
N PHE A 183 0.45 15.87 -3.22
CA PHE A 183 -0.29 15.79 -1.96
C PHE A 183 -1.79 15.87 -2.23
N LEU A 184 -2.56 15.04 -1.51
CA LEU A 184 -4.01 15.21 -1.47
C LEU A 184 -4.40 16.30 -0.46
N ASP A 185 -5.52 16.98 -0.72
CA ASP A 185 -6.11 17.94 0.24
C ASP A 185 -6.75 17.24 1.46
N ALA A 186 -6.32 16.04 1.73
CA ALA A 186 -6.74 15.21 2.84
C ALA A 186 -5.56 14.57 3.54
N GLY A 187 -5.73 14.32 4.81
CA GLY A 187 -4.77 13.59 5.63
C GLY A 187 -5.41 12.39 6.30
N TYR A 188 -4.64 11.75 7.15
CA TYR A 188 -5.15 10.69 8.00
C TYR A 188 -4.63 10.81 9.42
N LYS A 189 -5.45 10.32 10.36
CA LYS A 189 -5.13 10.23 11.78
C LYS A 189 -5.41 8.82 12.28
N GLU A 190 -4.47 8.29 13.05
CA GLU A 190 -4.58 6.96 13.64
C GLU A 190 -5.31 7.04 14.99
N LEU A 191 -6.26 6.14 15.18
CA LEU A 191 -7.09 5.98 16.35
C LEU A 191 -7.17 4.50 16.72
N GLY A 192 -7.83 4.13 17.82
CA GLY A 192 -7.92 2.75 18.26
C GLY A 192 -9.27 2.34 18.83
N ILE A 193 -9.61 1.05 18.66
CA ILE A 193 -10.64 0.36 19.40
C ILE A 193 -9.92 -0.69 20.25
N PRO A 194 -9.91 -0.59 21.59
CA PRO A 194 -9.26 -1.58 22.43
C PRO A 194 -10.03 -2.91 22.41
N ALA A 195 -9.34 -3.99 22.76
CA ALA A 195 -9.96 -5.29 23.01
C ALA A 195 -11.01 -5.23 24.13
N ASN A 196 -11.86 -6.23 24.18
CA ASN A 196 -12.67 -6.50 25.36
C ASN A 196 -11.77 -6.89 26.56
N GLU A 197 -12.32 -6.87 27.78
CA GLU A 197 -11.56 -7.21 28.98
C GLU A 197 -11.01 -8.66 28.98
N ASP A 198 -11.66 -9.54 28.24
CA ASP A 198 -11.26 -10.94 28.05
C ASP A 198 -10.25 -11.11 26.87
N GLY A 199 -9.81 -10.02 26.24
CA GLY A 199 -8.90 -10.02 25.09
C GLY A 199 -9.56 -10.33 23.74
N THR A 200 -10.88 -10.48 23.68
CA THR A 200 -11.60 -10.71 22.42
C THR A 200 -11.83 -9.41 21.62
N HIS A 201 -12.10 -9.54 20.35
CA HIS A 201 -12.40 -8.41 19.46
C HIS A 201 -13.83 -7.87 19.72
N LYS A 202 -13.99 -6.54 19.73
CA LYS A 202 -15.31 -5.88 19.85
C LYS A 202 -16.13 -5.90 18.56
N LEU A 203 -15.48 -6.09 17.43
CA LEU A 203 -16.09 -6.18 16.11
C LEU A 203 -15.67 -7.49 15.43
N ASP A 204 -16.26 -7.81 14.28
CA ASP A 204 -15.86 -8.99 13.51
C ASP A 204 -14.40 -8.87 13.04
N LYS A 205 -13.52 -9.71 13.56
CA LYS A 205 -12.09 -9.72 13.23
C LYS A 205 -11.77 -10.15 11.79
N ASN A 206 -12.70 -10.83 11.12
CA ASN A 206 -12.50 -11.28 9.75
C ASN A 206 -13.04 -10.28 8.71
N SER A 207 -13.13 -9.01 9.09
CA SER A 207 -13.67 -7.95 8.26
C SER A 207 -12.83 -6.66 8.32
N LEU A 208 -12.71 -6.00 7.18
CA LEU A 208 -12.35 -4.58 7.14
C LEU A 208 -13.60 -3.75 7.39
N HIS A 209 -13.69 -3.09 8.55
CA HIS A 209 -14.81 -2.21 8.87
C HIS A 209 -14.60 -0.83 8.23
N ILE A 210 -15.66 -0.30 7.60
CA ILE A 210 -15.64 0.99 6.90
C ILE A 210 -16.88 1.79 7.27
N TRP A 211 -16.69 3.02 7.76
CA TRP A 211 -17.71 4.04 8.00
C TRP A 211 -17.54 5.15 6.95
N PRO A 212 -18.17 5.06 5.78
CA PRO A 212 -18.11 6.12 4.77
C PRO A 212 -18.99 7.30 5.18
N ARG A 213 -18.48 8.52 5.02
CA ARG A 213 -19.16 9.77 5.37
C ARG A 213 -18.94 10.86 4.32
N GLY A 214 -19.07 10.51 3.04
CA GLY A 214 -18.81 11.44 1.94
C GLY A 214 -17.33 11.79 1.84
N LYS A 215 -16.95 13.03 2.16
CA LYS A 215 -15.57 13.50 2.02
C LYS A 215 -14.58 12.95 3.06
N PHE A 216 -15.04 12.22 4.05
CA PHE A 216 -14.22 11.59 5.07
C PHE A 216 -14.72 10.19 5.40
N MET A 217 -13.87 9.37 5.98
CA MET A 217 -14.23 8.01 6.38
C MET A 217 -13.35 7.52 7.52
N LEU A 218 -13.92 6.63 8.32
CA LEU A 218 -13.19 5.84 9.29
C LEU A 218 -13.08 4.40 8.79
N ILE A 219 -11.91 3.81 8.91
CA ILE A 219 -11.72 2.36 8.70
C ILE A 219 -11.14 1.73 9.95
N ALA A 220 -11.42 0.44 10.18
CA ALA A 220 -10.82 -0.31 11.27
C ALA A 220 -10.34 -1.69 10.81
N LEU A 221 -9.08 -1.99 11.12
CA LEU A 221 -8.41 -3.24 10.81
C LEU A 221 -8.04 -3.98 12.12
N PRO A 222 -8.29 -5.30 12.23
CA PRO A 222 -8.06 -6.07 13.44
C PRO A 222 -6.57 -6.30 13.73
N ASN A 223 -6.23 -6.41 15.02
CA ASN A 223 -4.93 -6.81 15.55
C ASN A 223 -5.05 -8.14 16.31
N LEU A 224 -3.94 -8.87 16.44
CA LEU A 224 -3.91 -10.16 17.14
C LEU A 224 -4.21 -10.07 18.65
N ASP A 225 -4.03 -8.89 19.25
CA ASP A 225 -4.32 -8.64 20.65
C ASP A 225 -5.80 -8.33 20.95
N GLY A 226 -6.68 -8.49 19.95
CA GLY A 226 -8.11 -8.20 20.08
C GLY A 226 -8.50 -6.75 19.82
N SER A 227 -7.55 -5.85 19.65
CA SER A 227 -7.80 -4.46 19.31
C SER A 227 -8.02 -4.25 17.81
N PHE A 228 -8.47 -3.05 17.43
CA PHE A 228 -8.46 -2.58 16.05
C PHE A 228 -7.65 -1.29 15.93
N THR A 229 -6.82 -1.23 14.90
CA THR A 229 -6.24 0.03 14.45
C THR A 229 -7.24 0.72 13.54
N CYS A 230 -7.67 1.92 13.95
CA CYS A 230 -8.58 2.76 13.19
C CYS A 230 -7.81 3.85 12.46
N THR A 231 -8.25 4.18 11.25
CA THR A 231 -7.70 5.30 10.48
C THR A 231 -8.84 6.21 10.05
N LEU A 232 -8.82 7.44 10.53
CA LEU A 232 -9.70 8.50 10.04
C LEU A 232 -9.02 9.22 8.88
N PHE A 233 -9.63 9.17 7.70
CA PHE A 233 -9.26 9.99 6.54
C PHE A 233 -10.21 11.17 6.45
N MET A 234 -9.67 12.39 6.38
CA MET A 234 -10.48 13.61 6.39
C MET A 234 -9.72 14.75 5.69
N PRO A 235 -10.41 15.73 5.07
CA PRO A 235 -9.79 16.95 4.55
C PRO A 235 -8.97 17.68 5.60
N HIS A 236 -7.91 18.38 5.18
CA HIS A 236 -7.13 19.24 6.08
C HIS A 236 -7.93 20.47 6.49
N GLU A 237 -8.62 21.09 5.55
CA GLU A 237 -9.32 22.37 5.70
C GLU A 237 -10.82 22.23 5.32
N GLY A 238 -11.63 23.16 5.83
CA GLY A 238 -13.07 23.25 5.56
C GLY A 238 -13.96 22.87 6.74
N GLU A 239 -15.27 22.77 6.54
CA GLU A 239 -16.27 22.60 7.60
C GLU A 239 -16.05 21.30 8.41
N ASN A 240 -15.85 20.18 7.74
CA ASN A 240 -15.57 18.88 8.37
C ASN A 240 -14.12 18.47 8.03
N SER A 241 -13.18 18.97 8.80
CA SER A 241 -11.74 18.86 8.53
C SER A 241 -10.93 18.71 9.81
N PHE A 242 -9.65 18.37 9.69
CA PHE A 242 -8.74 18.39 10.85
C PHE A 242 -8.58 19.79 11.43
N GLU A 243 -8.69 20.85 10.61
CA GLU A 243 -8.61 22.24 11.06
C GLU A 243 -9.83 22.66 11.89
N SER A 244 -11.02 22.10 11.62
CA SER A 244 -12.25 22.43 12.35
C SER A 244 -12.40 21.70 13.70
N LEU A 245 -11.52 20.75 14.02
CA LEU A 245 -11.58 19.91 15.23
C LEU A 245 -10.39 20.24 16.15
N LYS A 246 -10.48 21.36 16.90
CA LYS A 246 -9.38 21.88 17.74
C LYS A 246 -9.57 21.60 19.22
N THR A 247 -10.80 21.41 19.68
CA THR A 247 -11.16 21.18 21.07
C THR A 247 -11.78 19.81 21.26
N ASP A 248 -11.74 19.31 22.49
CA ASP A 248 -12.36 18.04 22.86
C ASP A 248 -13.88 18.05 22.61
N GLU A 249 -14.51 19.19 22.80
CA GLU A 249 -15.95 19.38 22.59
C GLU A 249 -16.27 19.26 21.10
N GLU A 250 -15.53 19.91 20.21
CA GLU A 250 -15.72 19.82 18.76
C GLU A 250 -15.50 18.39 18.25
N VAL A 251 -14.51 17.67 18.79
CA VAL A 251 -14.28 16.24 18.46
C VAL A 251 -15.46 15.38 18.93
N LYS A 252 -15.98 15.59 20.14
CA LYS A 252 -17.14 14.83 20.67
C LYS A 252 -18.40 15.09 19.84
N GLU A 253 -18.71 16.35 19.52
CA GLU A 253 -19.87 16.72 18.70
C GLU A 253 -19.77 16.13 17.29
N PHE A 254 -18.58 16.17 16.67
CA PHE A 254 -18.31 15.56 15.38
C PHE A 254 -18.57 14.05 15.44
N TRP A 255 -18.05 13.35 16.48
CA TRP A 255 -18.25 11.92 16.64
C TRP A 255 -19.70 11.55 16.88
N GLN A 256 -20.42 12.29 17.73
CA GLN A 256 -21.85 12.09 17.97
C GLN A 256 -22.67 12.24 16.69
N LYS A 257 -22.30 13.17 15.85
CA LYS A 257 -23.01 13.43 14.57
C LYS A 257 -22.73 12.38 13.50
N TYR A 258 -21.47 11.98 13.36
CA TYR A 258 -21.03 11.19 12.20
C TYR A 258 -20.68 9.73 12.51
N PHE A 259 -20.26 9.41 13.72
CA PHE A 259 -19.83 8.07 14.12
C PHE A 259 -20.44 7.63 15.46
N PRO A 260 -21.75 7.83 15.71
CA PRO A 260 -22.36 7.56 17.02
C PRO A 260 -22.21 6.11 17.46
N ASP A 261 -22.18 5.17 16.53
CA ASP A 261 -22.01 3.73 16.74
C ASP A 261 -20.59 3.33 17.17
N THR A 262 -19.63 4.24 17.11
CA THR A 262 -18.24 3.95 17.52
C THR A 262 -17.87 4.54 18.88
N ILE A 263 -18.68 5.40 19.48
CA ILE A 263 -18.36 6.14 20.72
C ILE A 263 -18.01 5.16 21.85
N ASP A 264 -18.87 4.18 22.10
CA ASP A 264 -18.64 3.18 23.14
C ASP A 264 -17.50 2.20 22.81
N LEU A 265 -17.15 2.09 21.52
CA LEU A 265 -16.04 1.26 21.07
C LEU A 265 -14.68 1.93 21.30
N MET A 266 -14.64 3.27 21.33
CA MET A 266 -13.41 4.09 21.31
C MET A 266 -13.22 4.93 22.59
N PRO A 267 -13.06 4.33 23.77
CA PRO A 267 -12.93 5.07 25.04
C PRO A 267 -11.67 5.96 25.08
N THR A 268 -10.68 5.71 24.23
CA THR A 268 -9.44 6.49 24.14
C THR A 268 -9.48 7.57 23.06
N LEU A 269 -10.62 7.79 22.41
CA LEU A 269 -10.78 8.67 21.25
C LEU A 269 -10.09 10.04 21.40
N LEU A 270 -10.40 10.77 22.45
CA LEU A 270 -9.84 12.11 22.65
C LEU A 270 -8.32 12.08 22.88
N ASN A 271 -7.87 11.11 23.67
CA ASN A 271 -6.43 10.93 23.89
C ASN A 271 -5.70 10.62 22.59
N ASP A 272 -6.25 9.71 21.77
CA ASP A 272 -5.65 9.33 20.49
C ASP A 272 -5.73 10.48 19.48
N PHE A 273 -6.86 11.19 19.43
CA PHE A 273 -7.06 12.31 18.51
C PHE A 273 -6.07 13.47 18.79
N ASN A 274 -5.85 13.80 20.05
CA ASN A 274 -4.99 14.92 20.46
C ASN A 274 -3.50 14.56 20.38
N ASN A 275 -3.12 13.32 20.69
CA ASN A 275 -1.70 12.93 20.78
C ASN A 275 -1.14 12.33 19.47
N ASN A 276 -1.99 11.82 18.57
CA ASN A 276 -1.52 11.29 17.31
C ASN A 276 -1.42 12.38 16.24
N PRO A 277 -0.31 12.47 15.50
CA PRO A 277 -0.16 13.45 14.46
C PRO A 277 -1.13 13.20 13.30
N THR A 278 -1.58 14.26 12.66
CA THR A 278 -2.21 14.17 11.35
C THR A 278 -1.11 13.99 10.29
N SER A 279 -1.21 12.95 9.50
CA SER A 279 -0.25 12.61 8.45
C SER A 279 -0.82 12.97 7.08
N ALA A 280 0.05 13.47 6.20
CA ALA A 280 -0.33 13.78 4.83
C ALA A 280 -0.45 12.51 3.97
N LEU A 281 -1.29 12.59 2.96
CA LEU A 281 -1.43 11.61 1.90
C LEU A 281 -0.68 12.11 0.68
N VAL A 282 0.33 11.36 0.24
CA VAL A 282 1.23 11.77 -0.85
C VAL A 282 1.47 10.64 -1.82
N THR A 283 1.42 10.95 -3.10
CA THR A 283 1.90 10.09 -4.18
C THR A 283 3.22 10.64 -4.69
N MET A 284 4.21 9.77 -4.86
CA MET A 284 5.50 10.14 -5.42
C MET A 284 5.83 9.25 -6.59
N LYS A 285 6.28 9.86 -7.67
CA LYS A 285 6.76 9.18 -8.87
C LYS A 285 8.10 9.76 -9.27
N CYS A 286 9.01 8.92 -9.72
CA CYS A 286 10.26 9.38 -10.29
C CYS A 286 10.78 8.45 -11.40
N TYR A 287 11.73 8.95 -12.19
CA TYR A 287 12.45 8.19 -13.20
C TYR A 287 13.72 8.96 -13.60
N PRO A 288 14.86 8.26 -13.84
CA PRO A 288 15.08 6.82 -13.66
C PRO A 288 15.26 6.42 -12.21
N TRP A 289 15.07 5.13 -11.91
CA TRP A 289 15.27 4.58 -10.56
C TRP A 289 16.70 4.16 -10.30
N SER A 290 17.52 4.06 -11.34
CA SER A 290 18.90 3.59 -11.25
C SER A 290 19.92 4.67 -11.57
N TYR A 291 21.12 4.49 -11.05
CA TYR A 291 22.31 5.23 -11.43
C TYR A 291 23.39 4.22 -11.84
N TRP A 292 23.48 3.96 -13.15
CA TRP A 292 24.35 2.96 -13.74
C TRP A 292 24.28 1.61 -13.01
N ASP A 293 25.45 0.99 -12.77
CA ASP A 293 25.61 -0.26 -12.03
C ASP A 293 25.81 -0.05 -10.51
N LYS A 294 25.48 1.14 -9.96
CA LYS A 294 25.88 1.52 -8.59
C LYS A 294 24.74 1.68 -7.62
N VAL A 295 23.65 2.34 -8.03
CA VAL A 295 22.56 2.73 -7.12
C VAL A 295 21.22 2.44 -7.75
N VAL A 296 20.26 1.92 -6.96
CA VAL A 296 18.87 1.74 -7.39
C VAL A 296 17.89 2.03 -6.25
N LEU A 297 16.73 2.59 -6.60
CA LEU A 297 15.61 2.85 -5.68
C LEU A 297 14.64 1.68 -5.70
N VAL A 298 14.09 1.34 -4.52
CA VAL A 298 13.14 0.22 -4.34
C VAL A 298 12.00 0.64 -3.40
N GLY A 299 10.76 0.28 -3.75
CA GLY A 299 9.57 0.57 -2.96
C GLY A 299 9.25 2.06 -2.90
N ASP A 300 8.77 2.53 -1.75
CA ASP A 300 8.33 3.92 -1.55
C ASP A 300 9.41 4.97 -1.88
N SER A 301 10.68 4.62 -1.93
CA SER A 301 11.73 5.52 -2.36
C SER A 301 11.64 5.86 -3.85
N ALA A 302 11.07 4.96 -4.65
CA ALA A 302 10.84 5.12 -6.09
C ALA A 302 9.41 5.56 -6.41
N HIS A 303 8.40 5.02 -5.69
CA HIS A 303 6.97 5.13 -6.05
C HIS A 303 6.05 5.02 -4.83
N ALA A 304 6.08 5.99 -3.93
CA ALA A 304 5.13 6.02 -2.82
C ALA A 304 3.70 6.29 -3.33
N ILE A 305 2.73 5.57 -2.79
CA ILE A 305 1.31 5.68 -3.19
C ILE A 305 0.41 5.91 -1.97
N VAL A 306 -0.75 6.52 -2.21
CA VAL A 306 -1.79 6.67 -1.18
C VAL A 306 -2.45 5.32 -0.84
N PRO A 307 -2.93 5.12 0.41
CA PRO A 307 -3.26 3.77 0.92
C PRO A 307 -4.62 3.22 0.48
N PHE A 308 -5.40 3.93 -0.33
CA PHE A 308 -6.82 3.61 -0.59
C PHE A 308 -7.07 2.29 -1.32
N TYR A 309 -6.08 1.73 -1.99
CA TYR A 309 -6.16 0.38 -2.57
C TYR A 309 -5.51 -0.70 -1.70
N GLY A 310 -4.79 -0.30 -0.63
CA GLY A 310 -4.07 -1.22 0.24
C GLY A 310 -2.87 -1.91 -0.42
N GLN A 311 -2.29 -1.31 -1.49
CA GLN A 311 -1.28 -1.98 -2.30
C GLN A 311 0.15 -1.48 -2.11
N GLY A 312 0.43 -0.49 -1.25
CA GLY A 312 1.78 0.05 -1.08
C GLY A 312 2.83 -1.01 -0.71
N ILE A 313 2.56 -1.79 0.34
CA ILE A 313 3.46 -2.88 0.75
C ILE A 313 3.54 -3.99 -0.31
N ASN A 314 2.42 -4.34 -0.93
CA ASN A 314 2.36 -5.40 -1.93
C ASN A 314 3.18 -5.05 -3.17
N ALA A 315 3.10 -3.80 -3.64
CA ALA A 315 3.90 -3.28 -4.75
C ALA A 315 5.40 -3.26 -4.40
N GLY A 316 5.77 -2.77 -3.20
CA GLY A 316 7.16 -2.75 -2.76
C GLY A 316 7.77 -4.15 -2.53
N PHE A 317 6.97 -5.12 -2.11
CA PHE A 317 7.41 -6.51 -2.01
C PHE A 317 7.52 -7.18 -3.38
N GLU A 318 6.60 -6.87 -4.30
CA GLU A 318 6.69 -7.32 -5.68
C GLU A 318 7.92 -6.75 -6.39
N ASP A 319 8.34 -5.51 -6.11
CA ASP A 319 9.59 -4.95 -6.63
C ASP A 319 10.78 -5.86 -6.31
N ILE A 320 10.84 -6.33 -5.07
CA ILE A 320 11.96 -7.17 -4.61
C ILE A 320 11.93 -8.52 -5.28
N SER A 321 10.76 -9.15 -5.41
CA SER A 321 10.65 -10.46 -6.05
C SER A 321 10.92 -10.39 -7.56
N VAL A 322 10.55 -9.29 -8.23
CA VAL A 322 10.87 -9.06 -9.65
C VAL A 322 12.35 -8.79 -9.83
N LEU A 323 12.94 -7.92 -8.99
CA LEU A 323 14.38 -7.65 -9.02
C LEU A 323 15.20 -8.93 -8.78
N ASP A 324 14.77 -9.77 -7.84
CA ASP A 324 15.44 -11.04 -7.56
C ASP A 324 15.40 -11.99 -8.77
N GLN A 325 14.28 -12.08 -9.46
CA GLN A 325 14.16 -12.88 -10.68
C GLN A 325 15.10 -12.36 -11.78
N ILE A 326 15.16 -11.04 -11.98
CA ILE A 326 16.06 -10.43 -12.98
C ILE A 326 17.53 -10.69 -12.59
N ILE A 327 17.89 -10.60 -11.30
CA ILE A 327 19.24 -10.96 -10.83
C ILE A 327 19.56 -12.42 -11.17
N GLU A 328 18.60 -13.34 -11.02
CA GLU A 328 18.77 -14.75 -11.38
C GLU A 328 18.97 -14.94 -12.87
N ASP A 329 18.13 -14.32 -13.70
CA ASP A 329 18.16 -14.42 -15.16
C ASP A 329 19.50 -13.91 -15.74
N HIS A 330 20.09 -12.90 -15.10
CA HIS A 330 21.43 -12.36 -15.43
C HIS A 330 22.58 -13.06 -14.69
N ASN A 331 22.35 -14.14 -13.93
CA ASN A 331 23.35 -14.78 -13.09
C ASN A 331 24.07 -13.84 -12.11
N GLY A 332 23.45 -12.68 -11.78
CA GLY A 332 24.02 -11.62 -10.94
C GLY A 332 25.24 -10.92 -11.56
N GLU A 333 25.33 -10.94 -12.88
CA GLU A 333 26.31 -10.20 -13.67
C GLU A 333 25.64 -9.02 -14.34
N ASN A 334 26.44 -8.02 -14.76
CA ASN A 334 25.95 -6.83 -15.45
C ASN A 334 24.82 -6.06 -14.68
N TRP A 335 25.17 -5.53 -13.52
CA TRP A 335 24.23 -4.83 -12.65
C TRP A 335 23.57 -3.58 -13.30
N GLN A 336 24.18 -3.00 -14.32
CA GLN A 336 23.55 -1.92 -15.06
C GLN A 336 22.33 -2.43 -15.82
N GLU A 337 22.43 -3.51 -16.55
CA GLU A 337 21.29 -4.12 -17.28
C GLU A 337 20.21 -4.61 -16.30
N ILE A 338 20.61 -5.24 -15.18
CA ILE A 338 19.68 -5.67 -14.12
C ILE A 338 18.85 -4.47 -13.62
N PHE A 339 19.47 -3.35 -13.32
CA PHE A 339 18.77 -2.17 -12.83
C PHE A 339 17.90 -1.48 -13.89
N GLU A 340 18.36 -1.47 -15.13
CA GLU A 340 17.60 -0.95 -16.27
C GLU A 340 16.35 -1.82 -16.53
N GLU A 341 16.50 -3.13 -16.63
CA GLU A 341 15.37 -4.06 -16.79
C GLU A 341 14.38 -3.99 -15.60
N TYR A 342 14.87 -3.93 -14.37
CA TYR A 342 14.04 -3.79 -13.20
C TYR A 342 13.16 -2.53 -13.24
N GLN A 343 13.73 -1.36 -13.52
CA GLN A 343 12.95 -0.13 -13.58
C GLN A 343 11.94 -0.14 -14.75
N GLU A 344 12.29 -0.71 -15.89
CA GLU A 344 11.41 -0.83 -17.06
C GLU A 344 10.25 -1.80 -16.79
N ALA A 345 10.51 -2.92 -16.14
CA ALA A 345 9.49 -3.89 -15.78
C ALA A 345 8.51 -3.35 -14.72
N ARG A 346 9.00 -2.55 -13.76
CA ARG A 346 8.19 -2.12 -12.61
C ARG A 346 7.48 -0.77 -12.80
N LYS A 347 8.13 0.18 -13.48
CA LYS A 347 7.62 1.56 -13.61
C LYS A 347 6.19 1.65 -14.15
N PRO A 348 5.82 0.96 -15.25
CA PRO A 348 4.44 1.02 -15.76
C PRO A 348 3.41 0.49 -14.74
N SER A 349 3.76 -0.58 -14.02
CA SER A 349 2.87 -1.18 -13.01
C SER A 349 2.73 -0.30 -11.77
N THR A 350 3.81 0.31 -11.30
CA THR A 350 3.76 1.19 -10.12
C THR A 350 3.04 2.51 -10.42
N ASP A 351 3.15 3.04 -11.63
CA ASP A 351 2.36 4.18 -12.07
C ASP A 351 0.87 3.85 -12.16
N ALA A 352 0.55 2.64 -12.65
CA ALA A 352 -0.83 2.17 -12.74
C ALA A 352 -1.48 2.00 -11.36
N ILE A 353 -0.78 1.41 -10.37
CA ILE A 353 -1.36 1.27 -9.03
C ILE A 353 -1.44 2.61 -8.30
N ALA A 354 -0.56 3.57 -8.58
CA ALA A 354 -0.68 4.93 -8.08
C ALA A 354 -1.96 5.61 -8.60
N GLU A 355 -2.22 5.49 -9.90
CA GLU A 355 -3.45 5.97 -10.55
C GLU A 355 -4.69 5.30 -9.98
N LEU A 356 -4.71 3.97 -9.88
CA LEU A 356 -5.82 3.21 -9.30
C LEU A 356 -6.10 3.61 -7.85
N SER A 357 -5.05 3.85 -7.05
CA SER A 357 -5.19 4.29 -5.66
C SER A 357 -5.81 5.69 -5.56
N TYR A 358 -5.43 6.60 -6.46
CA TYR A 358 -6.02 7.93 -6.54
C TYR A 358 -7.49 7.88 -6.99
N ARG A 359 -7.81 7.10 -8.04
CA ARG A 359 -9.21 6.92 -8.51
C ARG A 359 -10.09 6.34 -7.40
N ASN A 360 -9.59 5.37 -6.64
CA ASN A 360 -10.34 4.79 -5.53
C ASN A 360 -10.60 5.81 -4.41
N PHE A 361 -9.65 6.70 -4.13
CA PHE A 361 -9.88 7.83 -3.22
C PHE A 361 -11.02 8.73 -3.71
N MET A 362 -11.00 9.10 -4.99
CA MET A 362 -12.04 9.94 -5.59
C MET A 362 -13.41 9.25 -5.58
N GLU A 363 -13.48 7.95 -5.85
CA GLU A 363 -14.73 7.18 -5.76
C GLU A 363 -15.26 7.13 -4.32
N MET A 364 -14.41 6.87 -3.35
CA MET A 364 -14.81 6.78 -1.94
C MET A 364 -15.24 8.12 -1.36
N SER A 365 -14.64 9.23 -1.83
CA SER A 365 -14.91 10.57 -1.31
C SER A 365 -16.08 11.28 -1.99
N SER A 366 -16.47 10.92 -3.23
CA SER A 366 -17.46 11.67 -4.00
C SER A 366 -18.66 10.87 -4.51
N LYS A 367 -18.53 9.52 -4.66
CA LYS A 367 -19.51 8.72 -5.38
C LYS A 367 -20.29 7.72 -4.53
N THR A 368 -20.00 7.58 -3.25
CA THR A 368 -20.64 6.58 -2.38
C THR A 368 -22.16 6.80 -2.15
N ALA A 369 -22.67 8.00 -2.46
CA ALA A 369 -24.09 8.33 -2.38
C ALA A 369 -24.74 8.57 -3.76
N ASP A 370 -24.00 8.41 -4.85
CA ASP A 370 -24.52 8.60 -6.21
C ASP A 370 -25.32 7.36 -6.67
N SER A 371 -26.62 7.54 -6.97
CA SER A 371 -27.51 6.45 -7.37
C SER A 371 -27.06 5.76 -8.66
N ASN A 372 -26.56 6.52 -9.63
CA ASN A 372 -26.05 5.98 -10.89
C ASN A 372 -24.81 5.14 -10.67
N PHE A 373 -23.89 5.58 -9.80
CA PHE A 373 -22.72 4.81 -9.43
C PHE A 373 -23.10 3.49 -8.73
N LEU A 374 -24.05 3.54 -7.80
CA LEU A 374 -24.53 2.33 -7.10
C LEU A 374 -25.21 1.34 -8.05
N LEU A 375 -26.02 1.85 -8.98
CA LEU A 375 -26.67 1.02 -10.03
C LEU A 375 -25.63 0.38 -10.93
N ARG A 376 -24.63 1.13 -11.40
CA ARG A 376 -23.51 0.62 -12.17
C ARG A 376 -22.79 -0.52 -11.43
N LYS A 377 -22.47 -0.34 -10.16
CA LYS A 377 -21.82 -1.40 -9.35
C LYS A 377 -22.70 -2.63 -9.18
N LYS A 378 -24.01 -2.45 -9.10
CA LYS A 378 -24.98 -3.55 -9.05
C LYS A 378 -24.99 -4.36 -10.33
N ILE A 379 -24.97 -3.70 -11.51
CA ILE A 379 -24.88 -4.35 -12.82
C ILE A 379 -23.54 -5.10 -12.96
N GLU A 380 -22.41 -4.45 -12.65
CA GLU A 380 -21.07 -5.04 -12.70
C GLU A 380 -21.00 -6.32 -11.85
N LYS A 381 -21.53 -6.28 -10.64
CA LYS A 381 -21.56 -7.41 -9.71
C LYS A 381 -22.35 -8.57 -10.30
N ARG A 382 -23.60 -8.35 -10.73
CA ARG A 382 -24.45 -9.36 -11.33
C ARG A 382 -23.80 -10.00 -12.56
N PHE A 383 -23.25 -9.17 -13.46
CA PHE A 383 -22.60 -9.68 -14.66
C PHE A 383 -21.35 -10.53 -14.32
N SER A 384 -20.56 -10.11 -13.35
CA SER A 384 -19.41 -10.86 -12.87
C SER A 384 -19.80 -12.22 -12.25
N GLU A 385 -20.90 -12.26 -11.51
CA GLU A 385 -21.44 -13.50 -10.92
C GLU A 385 -21.92 -14.49 -11.99
N ASN A 386 -22.59 -13.99 -13.03
CA ASN A 386 -23.11 -14.80 -14.14
C ASN A 386 -22.00 -15.24 -15.12
N HIS A 387 -20.96 -14.41 -15.29
CA HIS A 387 -19.87 -14.59 -16.26
C HIS A 387 -18.49 -14.42 -15.65
N PRO A 388 -18.10 -15.24 -14.65
CA PRO A 388 -16.85 -15.08 -13.91
C PRO A 388 -15.59 -15.24 -14.78
N ASP A 389 -15.70 -15.92 -15.92
CA ASP A 389 -14.59 -16.09 -16.87
C ASP A 389 -14.43 -14.88 -17.82
N LYS A 390 -15.50 -14.09 -18.04
CA LYS A 390 -15.52 -12.93 -18.93
C LYS A 390 -15.28 -11.62 -18.20
N TRP A 391 -15.72 -11.53 -16.94
CA TRP A 391 -15.67 -10.31 -16.16
C TRP A 391 -15.12 -10.58 -14.75
N VAL A 392 -13.86 -10.26 -14.55
CA VAL A 392 -13.25 -10.23 -13.21
C VAL A 392 -13.24 -8.78 -12.76
N PRO A 393 -13.84 -8.44 -11.60
CA PRO A 393 -13.83 -7.07 -11.07
C PRO A 393 -12.41 -6.53 -10.92
N LEU A 394 -12.22 -5.23 -11.20
CA LEU A 394 -10.91 -4.58 -11.15
C LEU A 394 -10.21 -4.78 -9.80
N TYR A 395 -10.96 -4.66 -8.69
CA TYR A 395 -10.41 -4.88 -7.36
C TYR A 395 -9.82 -6.30 -7.20
N SER A 396 -10.52 -7.33 -7.68
CA SER A 396 -10.05 -8.71 -7.62
C SER A 396 -8.81 -8.93 -8.50
N ARG A 397 -8.75 -8.31 -9.69
CA ARG A 397 -7.55 -8.36 -10.54
C ARG A 397 -6.33 -7.78 -9.84
N VAL A 398 -6.49 -6.62 -9.21
CA VAL A 398 -5.40 -5.93 -8.51
C VAL A 398 -4.96 -6.68 -7.27
N THR A 399 -5.91 -7.20 -6.48
CA THR A 399 -5.66 -7.71 -5.13
C THR A 399 -5.36 -9.20 -5.08
N PHE A 400 -6.02 -10.00 -5.92
CA PHE A 400 -5.98 -11.47 -5.86
C PHE A 400 -5.27 -12.13 -7.06
N THR A 401 -4.56 -11.35 -7.89
CA THR A 401 -3.71 -11.89 -8.95
C THR A 401 -2.31 -11.30 -8.91
N ASN A 402 -1.37 -12.02 -9.52
CA ASN A 402 0.02 -11.53 -9.73
C ASN A 402 0.22 -10.95 -11.14
N ARG A 403 -0.87 -10.64 -11.88
CA ARG A 403 -0.75 -9.98 -13.19
C ARG A 403 -0.31 -8.52 -13.01
N PRO A 404 0.43 -7.93 -13.96
CA PRO A 404 0.89 -6.54 -13.84
C PRO A 404 -0.26 -5.57 -13.53
N TYR A 405 -0.02 -4.60 -12.65
CA TYR A 405 -1.03 -3.56 -12.37
C TYR A 405 -1.39 -2.74 -13.60
N ALA A 406 -0.44 -2.55 -14.53
CA ALA A 406 -0.68 -1.88 -15.80
C ALA A 406 -1.73 -2.62 -16.65
N GLU A 407 -1.69 -3.96 -16.69
CA GLU A 407 -2.71 -4.78 -17.33
C GLU A 407 -4.06 -4.63 -16.63
N ALA A 408 -4.07 -4.66 -15.30
CA ALA A 408 -5.29 -4.50 -14.52
C ALA A 408 -5.95 -3.13 -14.77
N LEU A 409 -5.17 -2.06 -14.84
CA LEU A 409 -5.64 -0.71 -15.17
C LEU A 409 -6.24 -0.66 -16.58
N ALA A 410 -5.54 -1.18 -17.58
CA ALA A 410 -6.01 -1.16 -18.97
C ALA A 410 -7.34 -1.92 -19.14
N ILE A 411 -7.47 -3.11 -18.50
CA ILE A 411 -8.73 -3.86 -18.50
C ILE A 411 -9.82 -3.11 -17.72
N GLY A 412 -9.47 -2.49 -16.59
CA GLY A 412 -10.41 -1.67 -15.82
C GLY A 412 -10.96 -0.50 -16.61
N ASP A 413 -10.13 0.16 -17.40
CA ASP A 413 -10.55 1.25 -18.30
C ASP A 413 -11.49 0.75 -19.41
N GLN A 414 -11.22 -0.44 -19.97
CA GLN A 414 -12.14 -1.09 -20.93
C GLN A 414 -13.49 -1.43 -20.28
N GLN A 415 -13.47 -2.00 -19.08
CA GLN A 415 -14.67 -2.31 -18.32
C GLN A 415 -15.47 -1.03 -17.99
N ALA A 416 -14.77 0.04 -17.62
CA ALA A 416 -15.39 1.33 -17.37
C ALA A 416 -16.11 1.87 -18.61
N ALA A 417 -15.46 1.83 -19.76
CA ALA A 417 -16.05 2.30 -21.02
C ALA A 417 -17.26 1.46 -21.46
N ILE A 418 -17.26 0.14 -21.24
CA ILE A 418 -18.42 -0.73 -21.50
C ILE A 418 -19.59 -0.33 -20.59
N MET A 419 -19.31 -0.12 -19.30
CA MET A 419 -20.36 0.29 -18.36
C MET A 419 -20.92 1.69 -18.67
N ASP A 420 -20.12 2.61 -19.20
CA ASP A 420 -20.62 3.91 -19.68
C ASP A 420 -21.61 3.74 -20.83
N GLU A 421 -21.36 2.81 -21.75
CA GLU A 421 -22.33 2.46 -22.82
C GLU A 421 -23.62 1.83 -22.25
N VAL A 422 -23.50 0.96 -21.25
CA VAL A 422 -24.62 0.29 -20.60
C VAL A 422 -25.51 1.27 -19.84
N MET A 423 -24.91 2.21 -19.11
CA MET A 423 -25.64 3.22 -18.35
C MET A 423 -26.41 4.22 -19.23
N ASN A 424 -26.16 4.24 -20.55
CA ASN A 424 -26.91 5.03 -21.52
C ASN A 424 -28.10 4.29 -22.14
N ILE A 425 -28.42 3.07 -21.71
CA ILE A 425 -29.60 2.32 -22.13
C ILE A 425 -30.85 3.02 -21.55
N ASP A 426 -31.85 3.22 -22.38
CA ASP A 426 -33.12 3.83 -21.96
C ASP A 426 -33.79 3.02 -20.83
N ASN A 427 -34.18 3.69 -19.75
CA ASN A 427 -34.79 3.10 -18.56
C ASN A 427 -33.91 2.04 -17.88
N ILE A 428 -32.58 2.28 -17.83
CA ILE A 428 -31.61 1.33 -17.24
C ILE A 428 -31.93 0.97 -15.78
N GLU A 429 -32.53 1.90 -15.03
CA GLU A 429 -32.92 1.66 -13.63
C GLU A 429 -33.95 0.53 -13.49
N GLU A 430 -34.82 0.35 -14.48
CA GLU A 430 -35.83 -0.71 -14.55
C GLU A 430 -35.30 -1.98 -15.21
N LYS A 431 -34.31 -1.85 -16.11
CA LYS A 431 -33.76 -2.94 -16.95
C LYS A 431 -32.43 -3.48 -16.45
N TRP A 432 -31.88 -3.01 -15.33
CA TRP A 432 -30.54 -3.28 -14.89
C TRP A 432 -30.15 -4.77 -14.82
N ASP A 433 -31.13 -5.66 -14.67
CA ASP A 433 -30.97 -7.11 -14.59
C ASP A 433 -31.51 -7.88 -15.81
N SER A 434 -31.82 -7.18 -16.91
CA SER A 434 -32.39 -7.76 -18.12
C SER A 434 -31.33 -8.43 -19.01
N ASP A 435 -31.82 -9.34 -19.88
CA ASP A 435 -31.00 -9.96 -20.93
C ASP A 435 -30.42 -8.93 -21.89
N GLU A 436 -31.15 -7.82 -22.14
CA GLU A 436 -30.71 -6.70 -22.99
C GLU A 436 -29.38 -6.13 -22.49
N VAL A 437 -29.27 -5.86 -21.18
CA VAL A 437 -28.07 -5.35 -20.53
C VAL A 437 -26.95 -6.36 -20.61
N GLU A 438 -27.24 -7.62 -20.34
CA GLU A 438 -26.26 -8.70 -20.38
C GLU A 438 -25.68 -8.90 -21.79
N GLN A 439 -26.54 -8.94 -22.82
CA GLN A 439 -26.12 -9.05 -24.22
C GLN A 439 -25.34 -7.81 -24.69
N LYS A 440 -25.67 -6.62 -24.24
CA LYS A 440 -24.93 -5.40 -24.55
C LYS A 440 -23.50 -5.50 -24.02
N ILE A 441 -23.31 -5.94 -22.77
CA ILE A 441 -21.97 -6.12 -22.18
C ILE A 441 -21.17 -7.15 -22.98
N ILE A 442 -21.79 -8.31 -23.30
CA ILE A 442 -21.11 -9.38 -24.08
C ILE A 442 -20.69 -8.87 -25.47
N ALA A 443 -21.58 -8.16 -26.17
CA ALA A 443 -21.28 -7.60 -27.48
C ALA A 443 -20.12 -6.59 -27.43
N SER A 444 -20.14 -5.69 -26.45
CA SER A 444 -19.07 -4.70 -26.26
C SER A 444 -17.72 -5.35 -25.89
N LEU A 445 -17.72 -6.42 -25.09
CA LEU A 445 -16.52 -7.22 -24.80
C LEU A 445 -15.94 -7.86 -26.06
N ASN A 446 -16.78 -8.51 -26.88
CA ASN A 446 -16.35 -9.18 -28.10
C ASN A 446 -15.76 -8.19 -29.11
N MET A 447 -16.40 -7.03 -29.29
CA MET A 447 -15.91 -5.98 -30.19
C MET A 447 -14.53 -5.48 -29.78
N ARG A 448 -14.30 -5.22 -28.47
CA ARG A 448 -13.00 -4.70 -27.97
C ARG A 448 -11.91 -5.77 -28.03
N ASN A 449 -12.24 -7.04 -27.79
CA ASN A 449 -11.27 -8.12 -27.94
C ASN A 449 -10.86 -8.36 -29.40
N SER A 450 -11.75 -8.11 -30.37
CA SER A 450 -11.43 -8.22 -31.80
C SER A 450 -10.56 -7.08 -32.36
N LEU A 451 -10.43 -5.96 -31.63
CA LEU A 451 -9.60 -4.82 -32.00
C LEU A 451 -8.16 -4.91 -31.45
N GLN A 452 -7.87 -5.93 -30.64
CA GLN A 452 -6.53 -6.17 -30.06
C GLN A 452 -5.66 -7.15 -30.87
N PHE A 453 -6.14 -7.58 -32.08
CA PHE A 453 -5.39 -8.46 -33.00
C PHE A 453 -5.04 -7.75 -34.33
#